data_f7e57247d4d28cf155b5e385c80d2f06
#
_entry.id   f7e57247d4d28cf155b5e385c80d2f06
#
_cell.length_a   1.000
_cell.length_b   1.000
_cell.length_c   1.000
_cell.angle_alpha   90.00
_cell.angle_beta   90.00
_cell.angle_gamma   90.00
#
_symmetry.space_group_name_H-M   'P 1'
#
loop_
_entity.id
_entity.type
_entity.pdbx_description
1 polymer ?
#
loop_
_entity_poly.entity_id
_entity_poly.type
_entity_poly.pdbx_seq_one_letter_code
_entity_poly.pdbx_strand_id
1 'polypeptide(L)'
;MELKFKIQTKILKPVAEVFDAVYDPDKLSGYFTTGGASAPLDEGTTVQWAFADNPGDEKHTFPVTVQKVVPNELIVLGWEGAKGLQTRVEMNFEASGDDTIVRIAETGWRETQKDLDSSYGNCMGWSQMVSALKAYTEYGINLRKGAYTGLYSAKEKHDSANAR
;
A
#
# COMPACT_ATOMS: atom_id res chain seq x y z
N MET A 1 -12.44 0.43 22.18
CA MET A 1 -11.01 0.31 21.76
C MET A 1 -10.94 0.62 20.27
N GLU A 2 -9.96 1.38 19.82
CA GLU A 2 -9.73 1.63 18.39
C GLU A 2 -8.70 0.63 17.87
N LEU A 3 -9.10 -0.22 16.92
CA LEU A 3 -8.18 -1.11 16.21
C LEU A 3 -7.48 -0.34 15.11
N LYS A 4 -6.19 -0.15 15.25
CA LYS A 4 -5.33 0.49 14.27
C LYS A 4 -3.92 -0.06 14.35
N PHE A 5 -3.19 0.06 13.26
CA PHE A 5 -1.74 -0.11 13.27
C PHE A 5 -1.06 1.11 12.69
N LYS A 6 0.19 1.26 13.02
CA LYS A 6 1.08 2.28 12.49
C LYS A 6 2.45 1.66 12.25
N ILE A 7 2.97 1.87 11.06
CA ILE A 7 4.32 1.45 10.70
C ILE A 7 5.12 2.66 10.25
N GLN A 8 6.44 2.57 10.31
CA GLN A 8 7.31 3.65 9.86
C GLN A 8 8.66 3.14 9.38
N THR A 9 9.27 3.90 8.48
CA THR A 9 10.65 3.68 8.04
C THR A 9 11.30 5.01 7.70
N LYS A 10 12.63 5.04 7.73
CA LYS A 10 13.42 6.17 7.23
C LYS A 10 14.01 5.82 5.87
N ILE A 11 13.81 6.70 4.90
CA ILE A 11 14.32 6.57 3.54
C ILE A 11 15.36 7.66 3.31
N LEU A 12 16.54 7.28 2.85
CA LEU A 12 17.69 8.16 2.67
C LEU A 12 17.61 8.91 1.33
N LYS A 13 16.48 9.58 1.12
CA LYS A 13 16.16 10.39 -0.05
C LYS A 13 15.31 11.61 0.35
N PRO A 14 15.36 12.71 -0.41
CA PRO A 14 14.56 13.90 -0.17
C PRO A 14 13.06 13.63 -0.21
N VAL A 15 12.30 14.34 0.59
CA VAL A 15 10.85 14.14 0.76
C VAL A 15 10.07 14.24 -0.54
N ALA A 16 10.44 15.15 -1.45
CA ALA A 16 9.77 15.29 -2.73
C ALA A 16 9.94 14.02 -3.61
N GLU A 17 11.11 13.39 -3.57
CA GLU A 17 11.40 12.18 -4.33
C GLU A 17 10.63 10.97 -3.77
N VAL A 18 10.56 10.85 -2.45
CA VAL A 18 9.85 9.77 -1.76
C VAL A 18 8.33 9.92 -1.94
N PHE A 19 7.80 11.12 -1.80
CA PHE A 19 6.39 11.41 -2.04
C PHE A 19 5.99 11.06 -3.48
N ASP A 20 6.78 11.51 -4.45
CA ASP A 20 6.52 11.29 -5.87
C ASP A 20 6.55 9.79 -6.24
N ALA A 21 7.40 8.98 -5.58
CA ALA A 21 7.45 7.54 -5.77
C ALA A 21 6.16 6.80 -5.30
N VAL A 22 5.35 7.42 -4.46
CA VAL A 22 4.03 6.91 -4.06
C VAL A 22 2.92 7.51 -4.91
N TYR A 23 3.01 8.81 -5.20
CA TYR A 23 1.99 9.56 -5.94
C TYR A 23 1.92 9.20 -7.42
N ASP A 24 3.06 9.05 -8.08
CA ASP A 24 3.16 8.75 -9.51
C ASP A 24 2.85 7.28 -9.80
N PRO A 25 1.89 6.97 -10.70
CA PRO A 25 1.46 5.59 -10.96
C PRO A 25 2.56 4.72 -11.58
N ASP A 26 3.42 5.27 -12.40
CA ASP A 26 4.49 4.50 -13.04
C ASP A 26 5.58 4.14 -12.03
N LYS A 27 5.91 5.07 -11.13
CA LYS A 27 6.86 4.82 -10.04
C LYS A 27 6.31 3.84 -9.03
N LEU A 28 5.06 4.03 -8.60
CA LEU A 28 4.38 3.11 -7.68
C LEU A 28 4.34 1.68 -8.23
N SER A 29 4.16 1.54 -9.54
CA SER A 29 4.15 0.24 -10.23
C SER A 29 5.53 -0.38 -10.36
N GLY A 30 6.58 0.37 -10.12
CA GLY A 30 7.96 -0.13 -10.11
C GLY A 30 8.33 -0.97 -8.88
N TYR A 31 7.49 -0.95 -7.83
CA TYR A 31 7.78 -1.67 -6.58
C TYR A 31 6.55 -2.16 -5.81
N PHE A 32 5.34 -1.73 -6.14
CA PHE A 32 4.13 -2.04 -5.36
C PHE A 32 2.99 -2.57 -6.23
N THR A 33 2.39 -1.76 -7.09
CA THR A 33 1.26 -2.15 -7.93
C THR A 33 1.74 -2.95 -9.15
N THR A 34 1.98 -4.24 -8.99
CA THR A 34 2.55 -5.13 -10.02
C THR A 34 1.71 -5.27 -11.27
N GLY A 35 0.40 -5.05 -11.18
CA GLY A 35 -0.53 -5.02 -12.29
C GLY A 35 -0.80 -3.62 -12.85
N GLY A 36 -0.20 -2.58 -12.25
CA GLY A 36 -0.35 -1.17 -12.63
C GLY A 36 -1.24 -0.36 -11.70
N ALA A 37 -1.09 0.95 -11.76
CA ALA A 37 -1.97 1.94 -11.15
C ALA A 37 -2.56 2.81 -12.25
N SER A 38 -3.85 3.12 -12.18
CA SER A 38 -4.59 3.72 -13.31
C SER A 38 -4.31 5.22 -13.50
N ALA A 39 -3.92 5.93 -12.44
CA ALA A 39 -3.71 7.37 -12.46
C ALA A 39 -2.90 7.82 -11.23
N PRO A 40 -2.38 9.07 -11.23
CA PRO A 40 -1.80 9.68 -10.05
C PRO A 40 -2.82 9.78 -8.90
N LEU A 41 -2.30 9.85 -7.66
CA LEU A 41 -3.13 9.97 -6.45
C LEU A 41 -3.63 11.41 -6.25
N ASP A 42 -4.45 11.92 -7.17
CA ASP A 42 -5.04 13.24 -7.08
C ASP A 42 -6.22 13.27 -6.09
N GLU A 43 -6.26 14.28 -5.23
CA GLU A 43 -7.35 14.45 -4.26
C GLU A 43 -8.73 14.48 -4.93
N GLY A 44 -9.67 13.73 -4.37
CA GLY A 44 -11.05 13.63 -4.85
C GLY A 44 -11.25 12.62 -5.98
N THR A 45 -10.22 11.90 -6.40
CA THR A 45 -10.32 10.86 -7.45
C THR A 45 -10.44 9.46 -6.86
N THR A 46 -10.90 8.52 -7.66
CA THR A 46 -10.80 7.08 -7.39
C THR A 46 -9.89 6.47 -8.44
N VAL A 47 -8.79 5.86 -7.99
CA VAL A 47 -7.84 5.18 -8.85
C VAL A 47 -7.98 3.67 -8.70
N GLN A 48 -7.49 2.91 -9.68
CA GLN A 48 -7.46 1.46 -9.62
C GLN A 48 -6.03 0.98 -9.39
N TRP A 49 -5.81 0.25 -8.33
CA TRP A 49 -4.56 -0.47 -8.08
C TRP A 49 -4.73 -1.93 -8.46
N ALA A 50 -3.84 -2.43 -9.30
CA ALA A 50 -3.87 -3.81 -9.75
C ALA A 50 -2.62 -4.57 -9.29
N PHE A 51 -2.82 -5.81 -8.86
CA PHE A 51 -1.75 -6.70 -8.43
C PHE A 51 -1.76 -7.98 -9.28
N ALA A 52 -0.60 -8.36 -9.78
CA ALA A 52 -0.38 -9.54 -10.62
C ALA A 52 1.00 -10.15 -10.26
N ASP A 53 1.08 -10.77 -9.09
CA ASP A 53 2.36 -11.25 -8.54
C ASP A 53 2.80 -12.59 -9.10
N ASN A 54 1.88 -13.41 -9.62
CA ASN A 54 2.20 -14.68 -10.28
C ASN A 54 2.03 -14.57 -11.80
N PRO A 55 2.96 -15.13 -12.59
CA PRO A 55 2.78 -15.24 -14.04
C PRO A 55 1.51 -16.02 -14.40
N GLY A 56 0.68 -15.45 -15.27
CA GLY A 56 -0.56 -16.08 -15.73
C GLY A 56 -1.78 -15.90 -14.82
N ASP A 57 -1.63 -15.29 -13.66
CA ASP A 57 -2.76 -14.93 -12.80
C ASP A 57 -3.54 -13.74 -13.42
N GLU A 58 -4.85 -13.76 -13.22
CA GLU A 58 -5.67 -12.57 -13.47
C GLU A 58 -5.26 -11.45 -12.52
N LYS A 59 -5.30 -10.21 -13.02
CA LYS A 59 -5.04 -9.04 -12.20
C LYS A 59 -6.12 -8.88 -11.14
N HIS A 60 -5.72 -8.78 -9.89
CA HIS A 60 -6.60 -8.33 -8.83
C HIS A 60 -6.60 -6.81 -8.78
N THR A 61 -7.75 -6.19 -9.02
CA THR A 61 -7.90 -4.74 -9.07
C THR A 61 -8.73 -4.26 -7.89
N PHE A 62 -8.25 -3.21 -7.22
CA PHE A 62 -8.91 -2.59 -6.08
C PHE A 62 -9.14 -1.11 -6.35
N PRO A 63 -10.37 -0.58 -6.12
CA PRO A 63 -10.60 0.85 -6.13
C PRO A 63 -9.99 1.48 -4.88
N VAL A 64 -9.30 2.58 -5.07
CA VAL A 64 -8.69 3.39 -4.01
C VAL A 64 -9.20 4.82 -4.16
N THR A 65 -9.92 5.31 -3.16
CA THR A 65 -10.42 6.67 -3.12
C THR A 65 -9.38 7.58 -2.48
N VAL A 66 -8.96 8.61 -3.19
CA VAL A 66 -8.01 9.59 -2.67
C VAL A 66 -8.77 10.70 -1.94
N GLN A 67 -8.70 10.70 -0.63
CA GLN A 67 -9.50 11.60 0.23
C GLN A 67 -8.81 12.94 0.47
N LYS A 68 -7.48 12.95 0.58
CA LYS A 68 -6.70 14.17 0.82
C LYS A 68 -5.28 14.00 0.32
N VAL A 69 -4.73 15.07 -0.25
CA VAL A 69 -3.32 15.16 -0.62
C VAL A 69 -2.77 16.51 -0.21
N VAL A 70 -1.68 16.48 0.55
CA VAL A 70 -0.83 17.65 0.80
C VAL A 70 0.55 17.31 0.23
N PRO A 71 1.00 17.96 -0.84
CA PRO A 71 2.25 17.63 -1.50
C PRO A 71 3.42 17.56 -0.53
N ASN A 72 4.21 16.50 -0.61
CA ASN A 72 5.37 16.20 0.23
C ASN A 72 5.08 16.01 1.73
N GLU A 73 3.80 15.92 2.15
CA GLU A 73 3.42 15.79 3.55
C GLU A 73 2.44 14.64 3.82
N LEU A 74 1.37 14.53 3.02
CA LEU A 74 0.24 13.66 3.37
C LEU A 74 -0.48 13.11 2.15
N ILE A 75 -0.80 11.82 2.18
CA ILE A 75 -1.79 11.17 1.32
C ILE A 75 -2.74 10.39 2.21
N VAL A 76 -4.05 10.65 2.06
CA VAL A 76 -5.11 9.90 2.75
C VAL A 76 -5.94 9.14 1.74
N LEU A 77 -6.06 7.85 1.95
CA LEU A 77 -6.76 6.93 1.07
C LEU A 77 -7.91 6.22 1.80
N GLY A 78 -8.96 5.88 1.05
CA GLY A 78 -9.98 4.93 1.46
C GLY A 78 -9.95 3.73 0.54
N TRP A 79 -10.02 2.54 1.09
CA TRP A 79 -10.11 1.31 0.32
C TRP A 79 -10.80 0.19 1.10
N GLU A 80 -11.08 -0.92 0.46
CA GLU A 80 -11.62 -2.10 1.12
C GLU A 80 -10.49 -2.85 1.85
N GLY A 81 -10.26 -2.51 3.11
CA GLY A 81 -9.22 -3.13 3.94
C GLY A 81 -9.53 -4.57 4.34
N ALA A 82 -10.81 -4.91 4.43
CA ALA A 82 -11.33 -6.26 4.57
C ALA A 82 -12.64 -6.38 3.80
N LYS A 83 -13.06 -7.60 3.45
CA LYS A 83 -14.29 -7.82 2.67
C LYS A 83 -15.51 -7.11 3.29
N GLY A 84 -16.05 -6.17 2.53
CA GLY A 84 -17.21 -5.37 2.96
C GLY A 84 -16.89 -4.31 4.01
N LEU A 85 -15.61 -3.98 4.22
CA LEU A 85 -15.20 -2.97 5.18
C LEU A 85 -14.27 -1.95 4.53
N GLN A 86 -14.74 -0.71 4.47
CA GLN A 86 -13.90 0.42 4.08
C GLN A 86 -13.02 0.86 5.24
N THR A 87 -11.72 0.93 5.02
CA THR A 87 -10.73 1.43 5.97
C THR A 87 -10.10 2.72 5.45
N ARG A 88 -9.45 3.44 6.35
CA ARG A 88 -8.76 4.69 6.04
C ARG A 88 -7.27 4.52 6.26
N VAL A 89 -6.49 4.84 5.23
CA VAL A 89 -5.03 4.79 5.25
C VAL A 89 -4.49 6.20 5.23
N GLU A 90 -3.62 6.54 6.18
CA GLU A 90 -2.86 7.78 6.18
C GLU A 90 -1.38 7.50 5.94
N MET A 91 -0.84 8.16 4.93
CA MET A 91 0.60 8.14 4.63
C MET A 91 1.17 9.52 4.91
N ASN A 92 2.01 9.62 5.93
CA ASN A 92 2.70 10.86 6.29
C ASN A 92 4.15 10.80 5.82
N PHE A 93 4.60 11.92 5.22
CA PHE A 93 5.95 12.13 4.74
C PHE A 93 6.54 13.30 5.51
N GLU A 94 7.61 13.07 6.25
CA GLU A 94 8.26 14.08 7.07
C GLU A 94 9.72 14.22 6.64
N ALA A 95 10.10 15.42 6.22
CA ALA A 95 11.49 15.73 5.91
C ALA A 95 12.35 15.66 7.19
N SER A 96 13.46 14.95 7.12
CA SER A 96 14.46 14.85 8.17
C SER A 96 15.85 15.18 7.58
N GLY A 97 16.12 16.48 7.42
CA GLY A 97 17.23 16.94 6.61
C GLY A 97 17.02 16.55 5.14
N ASP A 98 17.99 15.86 4.55
CA ASP A 98 17.91 15.32 3.18
C ASP A 98 17.24 13.94 3.10
N ASP A 99 16.78 13.42 4.23
CA ASP A 99 16.10 12.13 4.35
C ASP A 99 14.60 12.34 4.59
N THR A 100 13.85 11.23 4.58
CA THR A 100 12.40 11.23 4.77
C THR A 100 11.99 10.16 5.76
N ILE A 101 11.14 10.52 6.72
CA ILE A 101 10.42 9.54 7.56
C ILE A 101 9.05 9.33 6.94
N VAL A 102 8.74 8.09 6.58
CA VAL A 102 7.42 7.68 6.09
C VAL A 102 6.69 6.94 7.19
N ARG A 103 5.45 7.37 7.49
CA ARG A 103 4.56 6.69 8.43
C ARG A 103 3.27 6.33 7.73
N ILE A 104 2.84 5.09 7.89
CA ILE A 104 1.54 4.61 7.37
C ILE A 104 0.73 4.12 8.55
N ALA A 105 -0.50 4.61 8.67
CA ALA A 105 -1.48 4.14 9.64
C ALA A 105 -2.76 3.72 8.93
N GLU A 106 -3.38 2.65 9.37
CA GLU A 106 -4.69 2.23 8.88
C GLU A 106 -5.66 2.06 10.03
N THR A 107 -6.85 2.63 9.87
CA THR A 107 -7.93 2.71 10.87
C THR A 107 -9.27 2.33 10.26
N GLY A 108 -10.30 2.18 11.10
CA GLY A 108 -11.65 1.86 10.66
C GLY A 108 -11.99 0.38 10.78
N TRP A 109 -11.16 -0.40 11.45
CA TRP A 109 -11.37 -1.81 11.72
C TRP A 109 -12.47 -2.02 12.75
N ARG A 110 -13.34 -3.03 12.53
CA ARG A 110 -14.33 -3.44 13.55
C ARG A 110 -13.66 -4.33 14.61
N GLU A 111 -14.19 -4.30 15.82
CA GLU A 111 -13.71 -5.12 16.93
C GLU A 111 -14.18 -6.57 16.82
N THR A 112 -13.77 -7.25 15.75
CA THR A 112 -14.02 -8.67 15.52
C THR A 112 -12.71 -9.41 15.27
N GLN A 113 -12.64 -10.70 15.59
CA GLN A 113 -11.45 -11.51 15.31
C GLN A 113 -11.10 -11.48 13.82
N LYS A 114 -12.09 -11.57 12.96
CA LYS A 114 -11.93 -11.54 11.50
C LYS A 114 -11.27 -10.26 11.00
N ASP A 115 -11.73 -9.09 11.48
CA ASP A 115 -11.18 -7.81 11.07
C ASP A 115 -9.80 -7.57 11.69
N LEU A 116 -9.58 -8.08 12.92
CA LEU A 116 -8.26 -8.07 13.53
C LEU A 116 -7.25 -8.88 12.72
N ASP A 117 -7.60 -10.08 12.29
CA ASP A 117 -6.75 -10.93 11.44
C ASP A 117 -6.46 -10.25 10.09
N SER A 118 -7.48 -9.58 9.50
CA SER A 118 -7.30 -8.80 8.28
C SER A 118 -6.35 -7.62 8.50
N SER A 119 -6.44 -6.95 9.66
CA SER A 119 -5.54 -5.83 10.00
C SER A 119 -4.09 -6.27 10.12
N TYR A 120 -3.83 -7.45 10.66
CA TYR A 120 -2.47 -8.03 10.71
C TYR A 120 -1.91 -8.28 9.30
N GLY A 121 -2.74 -8.82 8.40
CA GLY A 121 -2.37 -9.01 7.00
C GLY A 121 -2.04 -7.68 6.29
N ASN A 122 -2.85 -6.65 6.52
CA ASN A 122 -2.60 -5.32 5.96
C ASN A 122 -1.37 -4.66 6.58
N CYS A 123 -1.16 -4.80 7.88
CA CYS A 123 0.04 -4.32 8.57
C CYS A 123 1.32 -4.93 7.95
N MET A 124 1.31 -6.24 7.71
CA MET A 124 2.40 -6.92 7.01
C MET A 124 2.57 -6.36 5.59
N GLY A 125 1.49 -6.23 4.84
CA GLY A 125 1.51 -5.73 3.46
C GLY A 125 2.09 -4.31 3.37
N TRP A 126 1.66 -3.39 4.23
CA TRP A 126 2.21 -2.03 4.28
C TRP A 126 3.67 -2.00 4.74
N SER A 127 4.07 -2.87 5.67
CA SER A 127 5.47 -2.98 6.10
C SER A 127 6.36 -3.43 4.95
N GLN A 128 5.91 -4.38 4.15
CA GLN A 128 6.62 -4.82 2.94
C GLN A 128 6.66 -3.71 1.88
N MET A 129 5.55 -2.97 1.71
CA MET A 129 5.48 -1.84 0.76
C MET A 129 6.51 -0.75 1.10
N VAL A 130 6.63 -0.31 2.35
CA VAL A 130 7.59 0.74 2.70
C VAL A 130 9.04 0.26 2.60
N SER A 131 9.31 -1.02 2.83
CA SER A 131 10.63 -1.61 2.60
C SER A 131 10.96 -1.65 1.10
N ALA A 132 9.99 -1.99 0.27
CA ALA A 132 10.12 -1.96 -1.19
C ALA A 132 10.28 -0.53 -1.72
N LEU A 133 9.54 0.45 -1.17
CA LEU A 133 9.71 1.87 -1.47
C LEU A 133 11.13 2.35 -1.18
N LYS A 134 11.69 1.98 -0.02
CA LYS A 134 13.08 2.28 0.34
C LYS A 134 14.07 1.70 -0.66
N ALA A 135 13.96 0.44 -0.98
CA ALA A 135 14.83 -0.23 -1.95
C ALA A 135 14.73 0.39 -3.36
N TYR A 136 13.52 0.74 -3.77
CA TYR A 136 13.28 1.36 -5.07
C TYR A 136 13.88 2.78 -5.16
N THR A 137 13.63 3.63 -4.16
CA THR A 137 14.10 5.03 -4.18
C THR A 137 15.60 5.16 -3.96
N GLU A 138 16.17 4.36 -3.06
CA GLU A 138 17.60 4.44 -2.73
C GLU A 138 18.48 3.69 -3.72
N TYR A 139 18.01 2.56 -4.27
CA TYR A 139 18.84 1.62 -5.05
C TYR A 139 18.27 1.26 -6.42
N GLY A 140 17.06 1.67 -6.76
CA GLY A 140 16.41 1.27 -8.02
C GLY A 140 16.04 -0.20 -8.09
N ILE A 141 15.86 -0.86 -6.94
CA ILE A 141 15.58 -2.29 -6.84
C ILE A 141 14.08 -2.51 -6.62
N ASN A 142 13.49 -3.44 -7.39
CA ASN A 142 12.13 -3.93 -7.18
C ASN A 142 12.14 -5.16 -6.28
N LEU A 143 11.96 -4.99 -4.96
CA LEU A 143 11.90 -6.09 -4.01
C LEU A 143 10.66 -6.98 -4.17
N ARG A 144 9.59 -6.48 -4.76
CA ARG A 144 8.35 -7.24 -4.94
C ARG A 144 8.46 -8.27 -6.07
N LYS A 145 9.36 -8.06 -7.03
CA LYS A 145 9.54 -8.97 -8.15
C LYS A 145 9.91 -10.37 -7.65
N GLY A 146 9.01 -11.33 -7.87
CA GLY A 146 9.19 -12.72 -7.44
C GLY A 146 8.96 -12.97 -5.94
N ALA A 147 8.67 -11.95 -5.13
CA ALA A 147 8.54 -12.08 -3.69
C ALA A 147 7.37 -12.99 -3.26
N TYR A 148 6.31 -13.05 -4.06
CA TYR A 148 5.09 -13.81 -3.74
C TYR A 148 4.80 -14.92 -4.73
N THR A 149 5.67 -15.14 -5.71
CA THR A 149 5.49 -16.19 -6.73
C THR A 149 5.45 -17.56 -6.07
N GLY A 150 4.34 -18.30 -6.28
CA GLY A 150 4.14 -19.65 -5.74
C GLY A 150 3.80 -19.72 -4.24
N LEU A 151 3.72 -18.60 -3.52
CA LEU A 151 3.37 -18.60 -2.10
C LEU A 151 1.86 -18.62 -1.88
N TYR A 152 1.09 -18.05 -2.79
CA TYR A 152 -0.37 -17.98 -2.71
C TYR A 152 -0.95 -18.53 -4.01
N SER A 153 -1.50 -19.74 -3.98
CA SER A 153 -2.22 -20.31 -5.12
C SER A 153 -3.55 -19.58 -5.35
N ALA A 154 -4.09 -19.66 -6.57
CA ALA A 154 -5.42 -19.11 -6.86
C ALA A 154 -6.50 -19.70 -5.94
N LYS A 155 -6.36 -20.99 -5.55
CA LYS A 155 -7.25 -21.69 -4.64
C LYS A 155 -7.15 -21.11 -3.21
N GLU A 156 -5.94 -20.89 -2.69
CA GLU A 156 -5.73 -20.31 -1.37
C GLU A 156 -6.20 -18.86 -1.30
N LYS A 157 -6.04 -18.10 -2.38
CA LYS A 157 -6.61 -16.75 -2.50
C LYS A 157 -8.14 -16.78 -2.43
N HIS A 158 -8.78 -17.75 -3.07
CA HIS A 158 -10.23 -17.91 -3.03
C HIS A 158 -10.73 -18.33 -1.63
N ASP A 159 -10.05 -19.27 -0.99
CA ASP A 159 -10.37 -19.73 0.36
C ASP A 159 -10.14 -18.61 1.40
N SER A 160 -9.07 -17.84 1.29
CA SER A 160 -8.83 -16.66 2.16
C SER A 160 -9.87 -15.55 1.91
N ALA A 161 -10.31 -15.34 0.67
CA ALA A 161 -11.37 -14.39 0.36
C ALA A 161 -12.73 -14.84 0.91
N ASN A 162 -12.98 -16.16 0.98
CA ASN A 162 -14.21 -16.72 1.55
C ASN A 162 -14.16 -16.83 3.08
N ALA A 163 -12.98 -16.90 3.68
CA ALA A 163 -12.76 -16.91 5.13
C ALA A 163 -12.70 -15.50 5.75
N ARG A 164 -12.64 -14.46 4.92
CA ARG A 164 -12.62 -13.04 5.33
C ARG A 164 -14.01 -12.47 5.54
#